data_5b0d86f9a04c0ef92b1f34c1615c44a1
#
_entry.id   5b0d86f9a04c0ef92b1f34c1615c44a1
#
_cell.length_a   1.000
_cell.length_b   1.000
_cell.length_c   1.000
_cell.angle_alpha   90.00
_cell.angle_beta   90.00
_cell.angle_gamma   90.00
#
_symmetry.space_group_name_H-M   'P 1'
#
loop_
_entity.id
_entity.type
_entity.pdbx_description
1 polymer ?
#
loop_
_entity_poly.entity_id
_entity_poly.type
_entity_poly.pdbx_seq_one_letter_code
_entity_poly.pdbx_strand_id
1 'polypeptide(L)'
;MNTYLIKKTTALFAEDVNWKQTCAMSLTSNSGNGSVPYQTKCYLAYNEKGIFFRFEVCDDKINCTMTDYNAPIYNEETVELFMQSTNDKTQYMEFEWNGIGGVFCAKVKNFLNGKTLLDFNKNNIIDSKIYAAEYGWIVQGFLPAQLFDGEMQGEWRFNSYRIKRGADGSQILLSYNNTIEDNYHLPDMFAVLKFAD
;
A
#
# COMPACT_ATOMS: atom_id res chain seq x y z
N MET A 1 -9.38 -14.57 5.99
CA MET A 1 -8.38 -14.00 5.06
C MET A 1 -9.11 -13.42 3.86
N ASN A 2 -8.90 -12.14 3.57
CA ASN A 2 -9.54 -11.45 2.47
C ASN A 2 -8.92 -11.86 1.13
N THR A 3 -9.72 -11.72 0.05
CA THR A 3 -9.25 -11.90 -1.33
C THR A 3 -9.62 -10.67 -2.13
N TYR A 4 -8.67 -10.14 -2.89
CA TYR A 4 -8.88 -9.05 -3.83
C TYR A 4 -8.68 -9.52 -5.26
N LEU A 5 -9.67 -9.31 -6.11
CA LEU A 5 -9.59 -9.59 -7.54
C LEU A 5 -9.09 -8.33 -8.26
N ILE A 6 -7.81 -8.33 -8.64
CA ILE A 6 -7.22 -7.25 -9.41
C ILE A 6 -7.60 -7.40 -10.89
N LYS A 7 -8.16 -6.33 -11.47
CA LYS A 7 -8.64 -6.33 -12.85
C LYS A 7 -7.60 -5.82 -13.82
N LYS A 8 -7.56 -6.44 -15.00
CA LYS A 8 -6.74 -5.98 -16.11
C LYS A 8 -7.25 -4.65 -16.66
N THR A 9 -6.35 -3.79 -17.10
CA THR A 9 -6.66 -2.51 -17.72
C THR A 9 -5.79 -2.30 -18.97
N THR A 10 -6.27 -1.48 -19.90
CA THR A 10 -5.50 -1.00 -21.06
C THR A 10 -4.88 0.37 -20.82
N ALA A 11 -5.06 0.93 -19.62
CA ALA A 11 -4.49 2.22 -19.25
C ALA A 11 -2.97 2.25 -19.41
N LEU A 12 -2.45 3.40 -19.83
CA LEU A 12 -1.00 3.64 -19.92
C LEU A 12 -0.48 4.42 -18.72
N PHE A 13 -1.33 5.23 -18.11
CA PHE A 13 -1.04 6.04 -16.93
C PHE A 13 -2.11 5.82 -15.86
N ALA A 14 -1.78 6.10 -14.61
CA ALA A 14 -2.72 5.93 -13.49
C ALA A 14 -3.97 6.81 -13.63
N GLU A 15 -3.85 7.96 -14.27
CA GLU A 15 -4.93 8.88 -14.56
C GLU A 15 -5.95 8.32 -15.56
N ASP A 16 -5.53 7.40 -16.43
CA ASP A 16 -6.38 6.78 -17.47
C ASP A 16 -7.15 5.58 -16.93
N VAL A 17 -6.82 5.09 -15.73
CA VAL A 17 -7.50 3.94 -15.13
C VAL A 17 -8.93 4.32 -14.75
N ASN A 18 -9.91 3.55 -15.22
CA ASN A 18 -11.29 3.70 -14.78
C ASN A 18 -11.48 3.08 -13.39
N TRP A 19 -11.11 3.84 -12.35
CA TRP A 19 -11.17 3.39 -10.95
C TRP A 19 -12.57 2.98 -10.48
N LYS A 20 -13.63 3.47 -11.13
CA LYS A 20 -15.01 3.05 -10.82
C LYS A 20 -15.32 1.61 -11.21
N GLN A 21 -14.53 1.02 -12.11
CA GLN A 21 -14.66 -0.38 -12.52
C GLN A 21 -13.77 -1.33 -11.70
N THR A 22 -12.91 -0.81 -10.85
CA THR A 22 -12.12 -1.60 -9.91
C THR A 22 -12.88 -1.81 -8.60
N CYS A 23 -12.49 -2.82 -7.83
CA CYS A 23 -13.05 -3.02 -6.50
C CYS A 23 -12.33 -2.12 -5.48
N ALA A 24 -13.07 -1.46 -4.59
CA ALA A 24 -12.47 -0.72 -3.50
C ALA A 24 -12.11 -1.67 -2.35
N MET A 25 -10.90 -1.57 -1.84
CA MET A 25 -10.49 -2.14 -0.57
C MET A 25 -10.68 -1.09 0.52
N SER A 26 -11.68 -1.25 1.38
CA SER A 26 -11.82 -0.37 2.55
C SER A 26 -10.93 -0.88 3.67
N LEU A 27 -10.04 -0.02 4.17
CA LEU A 27 -9.21 -0.35 5.31
C LEU A 27 -10.03 -0.23 6.60
N THR A 28 -9.84 -1.16 7.50
CA THR A 28 -10.52 -1.21 8.81
C THR A 28 -9.49 -1.16 9.94
N SER A 29 -9.95 -0.96 11.17
CA SER A 29 -9.05 -0.99 12.32
C SER A 29 -8.20 -2.26 12.31
N ASN A 30 -6.90 -2.11 12.48
CA ASN A 30 -5.95 -3.23 12.46
C ASN A 30 -6.22 -4.26 13.56
N SER A 31 -6.79 -3.84 14.68
CA SER A 31 -7.27 -4.72 15.75
C SER A 31 -8.57 -5.48 15.43
N GLY A 32 -9.21 -5.17 14.30
CA GLY A 32 -10.51 -5.73 13.90
C GLY A 32 -11.72 -5.14 14.63
N ASN A 33 -11.51 -4.27 15.61
CA ASN A 33 -12.55 -3.68 16.45
C ASN A 33 -12.57 -2.15 16.36
N GLY A 34 -13.76 -1.57 16.46
CA GLY A 34 -13.95 -0.12 16.57
C GLY A 34 -14.33 0.59 15.28
N SER A 35 -14.82 1.82 15.43
CA SER A 35 -15.10 2.70 14.31
C SER A 35 -13.81 3.26 13.73
N VAL A 36 -13.77 3.44 12.42
CA VAL A 36 -12.65 4.06 11.71
C VAL A 36 -13.05 5.49 11.37
N PRO A 37 -12.58 6.50 12.13
CA PRO A 37 -12.94 7.90 11.90
C PRO A 37 -12.37 8.43 10.58
N TYR A 38 -11.25 7.88 10.12
CA TYR A 38 -10.53 8.30 8.93
C TYR A 38 -10.58 7.19 7.87
N GLN A 39 -11.64 7.17 7.07
CA GLN A 39 -11.80 6.16 6.03
C GLN A 39 -10.66 6.23 5.02
N THR A 40 -10.15 5.06 4.65
CA THR A 40 -9.15 4.90 3.60
C THR A 40 -9.57 3.78 2.67
N LYS A 41 -9.52 4.07 1.37
CA LYS A 41 -9.77 3.08 0.32
C LYS A 41 -8.54 2.94 -0.54
N CYS A 42 -8.23 1.70 -0.90
CA CYS A 42 -7.20 1.37 -1.86
C CYS A 42 -7.83 0.67 -3.08
N TYR A 43 -7.30 0.94 -4.25
CA TYR A 43 -7.71 0.36 -5.52
C TYR A 43 -6.49 -0.10 -6.27
N LEU A 44 -6.58 -1.25 -6.93
CA LEU A 44 -5.54 -1.79 -7.78
C LEU A 44 -6.11 -2.18 -9.15
N ALA A 45 -5.32 -1.93 -10.19
CA ALA A 45 -5.51 -2.44 -11.54
C ALA A 45 -4.14 -2.84 -12.11
N TYR A 46 -4.10 -3.66 -13.16
CA TYR A 46 -2.82 -4.10 -13.72
C TYR A 46 -2.85 -4.20 -15.24
N ASN A 47 -1.67 -4.16 -15.85
CA ASN A 47 -1.38 -4.60 -17.20
C ASN A 47 -0.04 -5.34 -17.22
N GLU A 48 0.44 -5.73 -18.40
CA GLU A 48 1.69 -6.48 -18.55
C GLU A 48 2.95 -5.69 -18.09
N LYS A 49 2.84 -4.36 -17.94
CA LYS A 49 3.94 -3.48 -17.54
C LYS A 49 4.03 -3.28 -16.02
N GLY A 50 2.93 -3.54 -15.28
CA GLY A 50 2.92 -3.34 -13.84
C GLY A 50 1.52 -3.18 -13.23
N ILE A 51 1.52 -2.68 -12.00
CA ILE A 51 0.33 -2.47 -11.18
C ILE A 51 0.09 -0.97 -11.01
N PHE A 52 -1.10 -0.51 -11.35
CA PHE A 52 -1.61 0.80 -11.01
C PHE A 52 -2.25 0.74 -9.63
N PHE A 53 -2.01 1.75 -8.82
CA PHE A 53 -2.61 1.88 -7.51
C PHE A 53 -3.24 3.26 -7.31
N ARG A 54 -4.23 3.33 -6.43
CA ARG A 54 -4.85 4.57 -5.96
C ARG A 54 -5.30 4.40 -4.51
N PHE A 55 -4.94 5.37 -3.67
CA PHE A 55 -5.52 5.54 -2.36
C PHE A 55 -6.40 6.78 -2.32
N GLU A 56 -7.55 6.65 -1.70
CA GLU A 56 -8.44 7.75 -1.30
C GLU A 56 -8.46 7.80 0.21
N VAL A 57 -7.93 8.87 0.76
CA VAL A 57 -7.66 9.01 2.18
C VAL A 57 -8.50 10.14 2.76
N CYS A 58 -9.48 9.82 3.62
CA CYS A 58 -10.13 10.82 4.42
C CYS A 58 -9.18 11.23 5.55
N ASP A 59 -9.00 12.52 5.72
CA ASP A 59 -8.10 13.09 6.71
C ASP A 59 -8.58 14.48 7.14
N ASP A 60 -8.40 14.81 8.39
CA ASP A 60 -8.68 16.16 8.94
C ASP A 60 -7.44 17.06 8.88
N LYS A 61 -6.26 16.46 8.98
CA LYS A 61 -4.99 17.16 8.95
C LYS A 61 -3.86 16.20 8.59
N ILE A 62 -3.05 16.58 7.61
CA ILE A 62 -1.84 15.84 7.22
C ILE A 62 -0.70 16.23 8.17
N ASN A 63 -0.17 15.27 8.92
CA ASN A 63 0.96 15.46 9.85
C ASN A 63 2.22 14.79 9.28
N CYS A 64 2.74 15.36 8.18
CA CYS A 64 3.93 14.87 7.49
C CYS A 64 4.92 16.02 7.28
N THR A 65 6.20 15.70 7.30
CA THR A 65 7.30 16.64 7.06
C THR A 65 8.34 16.12 6.07
N MET A 66 8.40 14.78 5.87
CA MET A 66 9.42 14.13 5.04
C MET A 66 8.94 14.01 3.59
N THR A 67 9.76 14.47 2.64
CA THR A 67 9.49 14.40 1.20
C THR A 67 10.59 13.70 0.41
N ASP A 68 11.75 13.48 1.02
CA ASP A 68 12.87 12.82 0.33
C ASP A 68 12.52 11.36 0.04
N TYR A 69 12.96 10.88 -1.11
CA TYR A 69 12.77 9.49 -1.52
C TYR A 69 13.50 8.54 -0.56
N ASN A 70 12.78 7.53 -0.07
CA ASN A 70 13.23 6.60 0.96
C ASN A 70 13.55 7.24 2.32
N ALA A 71 13.06 8.46 2.60
CA ALA A 71 12.99 8.93 3.98
C ALA A 71 12.12 7.97 4.81
N PRO A 72 12.36 7.85 6.13
CA PRO A 72 11.61 6.93 6.99
C PRO A 72 10.20 7.48 7.31
N ILE A 73 9.38 7.64 6.25
CA ILE A 73 8.04 8.24 6.33
C ILE A 73 7.06 7.41 7.16
N TYR A 74 7.34 6.12 7.38
CA TYR A 74 6.62 5.26 8.33
C TYR A 74 6.64 5.77 9.79
N ASN A 75 7.54 6.69 10.12
CA ASN A 75 7.52 7.37 11.41
C ASN A 75 6.48 8.48 11.49
N GLU A 76 5.86 8.85 10.37
CA GLU A 76 4.81 9.86 10.25
C GLU A 76 3.47 9.21 9.85
N GLU A 77 2.73 9.84 8.94
CA GLU A 77 1.47 9.30 8.39
C GLU A 77 1.70 8.76 7.00
N THR A 78 1.30 7.51 6.77
CA THR A 78 1.48 6.85 5.48
C THR A 78 0.24 6.05 5.07
N VAL A 79 0.13 5.80 3.76
CA VAL A 79 -0.58 4.65 3.20
C VAL A 79 0.46 3.72 2.60
N GLU A 80 0.22 2.41 2.69
CA GLU A 80 1.22 1.42 2.36
C GLU A 80 0.64 0.25 1.57
N LEU A 81 1.50 -0.32 0.70
CA LEU A 81 1.26 -1.60 0.03
C LEU A 81 2.44 -2.54 0.28
N PHE A 82 2.16 -3.71 0.85
CA PHE A 82 3.11 -4.80 0.97
C PHE A 82 2.71 -5.88 -0.04
N MET A 83 3.63 -6.28 -0.93
CA MET A 83 3.34 -7.16 -2.05
C MET A 83 4.36 -8.31 -2.15
N GLN A 84 3.88 -9.52 -1.92
CA GLN A 84 4.65 -10.77 -2.02
C GLN A 84 4.28 -11.46 -3.33
N SER A 85 5.13 -11.33 -4.34
CA SER A 85 4.90 -11.82 -5.70
C SER A 85 5.31 -13.27 -5.92
N THR A 86 5.91 -13.91 -4.92
CA THR A 86 6.34 -15.33 -4.95
C THR A 86 5.78 -16.08 -3.75
N ASN A 87 5.98 -17.40 -3.72
CA ASN A 87 5.58 -18.22 -2.56
C ASN A 87 6.54 -18.10 -1.35
N ASP A 88 7.64 -17.35 -1.49
CA ASP A 88 8.56 -17.10 -0.38
C ASP A 88 8.02 -15.97 0.51
N LYS A 89 7.38 -16.34 1.61
CA LYS A 89 6.83 -15.37 2.59
C LYS A 89 7.89 -14.55 3.33
N THR A 90 9.16 -14.88 3.17
CA THR A 90 10.26 -14.12 3.76
C THR A 90 10.68 -12.93 2.92
N GLN A 91 10.14 -12.79 1.70
CA GLN A 91 10.50 -11.71 0.78
C GLN A 91 9.26 -11.05 0.17
N TYR A 92 9.18 -9.75 0.28
CA TYR A 92 8.11 -8.94 -0.33
C TYR A 92 8.60 -7.51 -0.56
N MET A 93 7.85 -6.77 -1.38
CA MET A 93 8.06 -5.35 -1.59
C MET A 93 7.19 -4.55 -0.60
N GLU A 94 7.76 -3.50 -0.08
CA GLU A 94 7.12 -2.48 0.75
C GLU A 94 7.15 -1.14 0.03
N PHE A 95 5.98 -0.55 -0.11
CA PHE A 95 5.78 0.75 -0.74
C PHE A 95 4.98 1.62 0.20
N GLU A 96 5.42 2.87 0.39
CA GLU A 96 4.71 3.83 1.22
C GLU A 96 4.62 5.19 0.54
N TRP A 97 3.55 5.90 0.83
CA TRP A 97 3.32 7.27 0.39
C TRP A 97 2.72 8.08 1.52
N ASN A 98 3.11 9.34 1.64
CA ASN A 98 2.48 10.29 2.54
C ASN A 98 1.72 11.39 1.76
N GLY A 99 0.94 12.20 2.47
CA GLY A 99 0.07 13.20 1.87
C GLY A 99 0.78 14.45 1.28
N ILE A 100 2.11 14.53 1.36
CA ILE A 100 2.91 15.66 0.86
C ILE A 100 3.95 15.27 -0.19
N GLY A 101 3.93 14.02 -0.66
CA GLY A 101 4.78 13.54 -1.77
C GLY A 101 5.99 12.71 -1.36
N GLY A 102 6.15 12.37 -0.09
CA GLY A 102 7.15 11.39 0.35
C GLY A 102 6.83 10.01 -0.22
N VAL A 103 7.86 9.31 -0.67
CA VAL A 103 7.78 7.95 -1.23
C VAL A 103 8.86 7.08 -0.61
N PHE A 104 8.46 5.90 -0.16
CA PHE A 104 9.38 4.87 0.32
C PHE A 104 9.18 3.59 -0.49
N CYS A 105 10.29 2.92 -0.83
CA CYS A 105 10.26 1.66 -1.55
C CYS A 105 11.45 0.80 -1.15
N ALA A 106 11.17 -0.39 -0.61
CA ALA A 106 12.19 -1.34 -0.24
C ALA A 106 11.77 -2.78 -0.55
N LYS A 107 12.75 -3.63 -0.87
CA LYS A 107 12.59 -5.08 -0.79
C LYS A 107 12.84 -5.50 0.64
N VAL A 108 11.86 -6.15 1.24
CA VAL A 108 11.92 -6.61 2.64
C VAL A 108 12.37 -8.06 2.66
N LYS A 109 13.37 -8.36 3.49
CA LYS A 109 13.68 -9.70 3.97
C LYS A 109 13.18 -9.84 5.40
N ASN A 110 12.15 -10.65 5.60
CA ASN A 110 11.55 -10.91 6.89
C ASN A 110 12.10 -12.20 7.48
N PHE A 111 12.65 -12.13 8.70
CA PHE A 111 13.22 -13.31 9.37
C PHE A 111 12.18 -14.11 10.18
N LEU A 112 10.89 -13.72 10.10
CA LEU A 112 9.76 -14.37 10.80
C LEU A 112 9.91 -14.45 12.33
N ASN A 113 10.74 -13.59 12.89
CA ASN A 113 11.01 -13.48 14.34
C ASN A 113 10.89 -12.04 14.85
N GLY A 114 10.11 -11.21 14.12
CA GLY A 114 9.92 -9.78 14.41
C GLY A 114 11.04 -8.87 13.89
N LYS A 115 12.01 -9.41 13.16
CA LYS A 115 13.10 -8.63 12.53
C LYS A 115 12.95 -8.62 11.02
N THR A 116 13.26 -7.48 10.42
CA THR A 116 13.31 -7.29 8.97
C THR A 116 14.63 -6.65 8.56
N LEU A 117 15.04 -6.89 7.31
CA LEU A 117 16.13 -6.19 6.64
C LEU A 117 15.55 -5.54 5.39
N LEU A 118 15.81 -4.25 5.22
CA LEU A 118 15.34 -3.45 4.09
C LEU A 118 16.47 -3.27 3.07
N ASP A 119 16.20 -3.66 1.83
CA ASP A 119 17.03 -3.30 0.69
C ASP A 119 16.33 -2.18 -0.09
N PHE A 120 16.81 -0.96 0.10
CA PHE A 120 16.19 0.24 -0.45
C PHE A 120 16.32 0.31 -1.95
N ASN A 121 15.20 0.49 -2.63
CA ASN A 121 15.21 0.82 -4.05
C ASN A 121 15.77 2.23 -4.28
N LYS A 122 16.95 2.32 -4.85
CA LYS A 122 17.66 3.59 -5.08
C LYS A 122 17.28 4.28 -6.40
N ASN A 123 16.51 3.63 -7.25
CA ASN A 123 16.32 4.09 -8.63
C ASN A 123 15.14 5.04 -8.84
N ASN A 124 14.36 5.35 -7.79
CA ASN A 124 13.19 6.23 -7.83
C ASN A 124 12.30 6.01 -9.08
N ILE A 125 11.90 4.76 -9.30
CA ILE A 125 11.15 4.34 -10.49
C ILE A 125 9.64 4.30 -10.28
N ILE A 126 9.18 4.69 -9.08
CA ILE A 126 7.75 4.76 -8.78
C ILE A 126 7.22 6.12 -9.21
N ASP A 127 6.39 6.11 -10.25
CA ASP A 127 5.64 7.30 -10.65
C ASP A 127 4.38 7.40 -9.78
N SER A 128 4.27 8.47 -9.02
CA SER A 128 3.10 8.75 -8.19
C SER A 128 2.79 10.23 -8.11
N LYS A 129 1.50 10.55 -8.00
CA LYS A 129 0.99 11.92 -7.89
C LYS A 129 0.04 12.03 -6.71
N ILE A 130 0.16 13.15 -5.99
CA ILE A 130 -0.70 13.50 -4.86
C ILE A 130 -1.68 14.58 -5.31
N TYR A 131 -2.93 14.43 -4.90
CA TYR A 131 -4.00 15.39 -5.15
C TYR A 131 -4.69 15.73 -3.83
N ALA A 132 -4.99 17.02 -3.64
CA ALA A 132 -5.92 17.41 -2.58
C ALA A 132 -7.33 16.92 -2.91
N ALA A 133 -8.06 16.48 -1.90
CA ALA A 133 -9.46 16.08 -1.99
C ALA A 133 -10.30 16.86 -0.97
N GLU A 134 -11.62 16.89 -1.15
CA GLU A 134 -12.53 17.65 -0.28
C GLU A 134 -12.38 17.27 1.20
N TYR A 135 -12.14 15.99 1.49
CA TYR A 135 -12.04 15.47 2.86
C TYR A 135 -10.71 14.74 3.10
N GLY A 136 -9.60 15.24 2.52
CA GLY A 136 -8.29 14.63 2.70
C GLY A 136 -7.42 14.69 1.44
N TRP A 137 -6.88 13.56 1.01
CA TRP A 137 -5.96 13.50 -0.12
C TRP A 137 -6.06 12.19 -0.89
N ILE A 138 -5.54 12.21 -2.09
CA ILE A 138 -5.47 11.06 -2.99
C ILE A 138 -4.03 10.90 -3.42
N VAL A 139 -3.51 9.67 -3.41
CA VAL A 139 -2.30 9.31 -4.14
C VAL A 139 -2.64 8.23 -5.15
N GLN A 140 -2.12 8.36 -6.36
CA GLN A 140 -2.18 7.32 -7.36
C GLN A 140 -0.89 7.25 -8.15
N GLY A 141 -0.59 6.08 -8.71
CA GLY A 141 0.65 5.87 -9.42
C GLY A 141 0.77 4.49 -10.03
N PHE A 142 2.01 4.14 -10.35
CA PHE A 142 2.35 2.93 -11.07
C PHE A 142 3.56 2.24 -10.44
N LEU A 143 3.44 0.93 -10.25
CA LEU A 143 4.48 0.03 -9.78
C LEU A 143 4.95 -0.83 -10.96
N PRO A 144 6.13 -0.56 -11.54
CA PRO A 144 6.63 -1.34 -12.67
C PRO A 144 6.82 -2.81 -12.37
N ALA A 145 6.51 -3.68 -13.34
CA ALA A 145 6.64 -5.14 -13.22
C ALA A 145 8.03 -5.59 -12.77
N GLN A 146 9.06 -4.87 -13.17
CA GLN A 146 10.46 -5.15 -12.80
C GLN A 146 10.78 -5.06 -11.30
N LEU A 147 9.86 -4.51 -10.49
CA LEU A 147 9.99 -4.49 -9.03
C LEU A 147 9.66 -5.84 -8.40
N PHE A 148 9.03 -6.73 -9.13
CA PHE A 148 8.51 -7.98 -8.62
C PHE A 148 9.26 -9.17 -9.20
N ASP A 149 9.52 -10.18 -8.36
CA ASP A 149 10.18 -11.42 -8.79
C ASP A 149 9.19 -12.41 -9.45
N GLY A 150 7.87 -12.19 -9.26
CA GLY A 150 6.80 -13.03 -9.80
C GLY A 150 6.15 -12.45 -11.06
N GLU A 151 5.57 -13.30 -11.89
CA GLU A 151 4.77 -12.88 -13.04
C GLU A 151 3.39 -12.35 -12.58
N MET A 152 2.81 -11.42 -13.34
CA MET A 152 1.49 -10.81 -13.03
C MET A 152 0.36 -11.74 -13.44
N GLN A 153 0.31 -12.89 -12.81
CA GLN A 153 -0.71 -13.92 -13.02
C GLN A 153 -0.93 -14.75 -11.76
N GLY A 154 -2.03 -15.51 -11.75
CA GLY A 154 -2.33 -16.43 -10.65
C GLY A 154 -2.65 -15.69 -9.35
N GLU A 155 -1.99 -16.07 -8.28
CA GLU A 155 -2.22 -15.54 -6.94
C GLU A 155 -0.92 -15.06 -6.29
N TRP A 156 -0.95 -13.82 -5.79
CA TRP A 156 0.07 -13.28 -4.91
C TRP A 156 -0.48 -13.12 -3.49
N ARG A 157 0.39 -12.73 -2.58
CA ARG A 157 0.00 -12.25 -1.25
C ARG A 157 0.28 -10.77 -1.14
N PHE A 158 -0.58 -10.04 -0.43
CA PHE A 158 -0.42 -8.62 -0.26
C PHE A 158 -1.18 -8.12 0.98
N ASN A 159 -0.88 -6.93 1.41
CA ASN A 159 -1.77 -6.18 2.27
C ASN A 159 -1.68 -4.68 1.99
N SER A 160 -2.68 -3.95 2.42
CA SER A 160 -2.74 -2.50 2.32
C SER A 160 -2.97 -1.93 3.70
N TYR A 161 -2.24 -0.87 4.04
CA TYR A 161 -2.19 -0.31 5.38
C TYR A 161 -2.30 1.20 5.36
N ARG A 162 -2.58 1.76 6.53
CA ARG A 162 -2.44 3.17 6.83
C ARG A 162 -1.99 3.37 8.26
N ILE A 163 -1.04 4.28 8.45
CA ILE A 163 -0.69 4.87 9.73
C ILE A 163 -1.26 6.29 9.76
N LYS A 164 -2.15 6.58 10.71
CA LYS A 164 -2.59 7.94 11.05
C LYS A 164 -2.02 8.30 12.41
N ARG A 165 -1.40 9.47 12.53
CA ARG A 165 -0.86 9.95 13.79
C ARG A 165 -1.58 11.20 14.26
N GLY A 166 -1.99 11.20 15.51
CA GLY A 166 -2.50 12.38 16.17
C GLY A 166 -1.37 13.32 16.61
N ALA A 167 -1.71 14.60 16.77
CA ALA A 167 -0.76 15.59 17.28
C ALA A 167 -0.29 15.30 18.73
N ASP A 168 -1.03 14.49 19.47
CA ASP A 168 -0.72 14.01 20.80
C ASP A 168 0.16 12.75 20.83
N GLY A 169 0.62 12.28 19.66
CA GLY A 169 1.40 11.06 19.50
C GLY A 169 0.56 9.79 19.44
N SER A 170 -0.77 9.88 19.49
CA SER A 170 -1.64 8.72 19.28
C SER A 170 -1.45 8.14 17.87
N GLN A 171 -1.71 6.85 17.73
CA GLN A 171 -1.57 6.15 16.45
C GLN A 171 -2.83 5.35 16.16
N ILE A 172 -3.36 5.50 14.96
CA ILE A 172 -4.44 4.67 14.42
C ILE A 172 -3.87 3.85 13.28
N LEU A 173 -3.94 2.54 13.43
CA LEU A 173 -3.47 1.58 12.43
C LEU A 173 -4.66 0.96 11.70
N LEU A 174 -4.65 1.08 10.37
CA LEU A 174 -5.66 0.48 9.52
C LEU A 174 -5.04 -0.52 8.58
N SER A 175 -5.80 -1.57 8.24
CA SER A 175 -5.38 -2.60 7.31
C SER A 175 -6.55 -3.15 6.49
N TYR A 176 -6.25 -3.70 5.32
CA TYR A 176 -7.24 -4.43 4.51
C TYR A 176 -7.51 -5.83 5.07
N ASN A 177 -6.46 -6.56 5.45
CA ASN A 177 -6.56 -7.81 6.21
C ASN A 177 -5.88 -7.60 7.56
N ASN A 178 -6.67 -7.64 8.63
CA ASN A 178 -6.22 -7.24 9.96
C ASN A 178 -5.11 -8.14 10.50
N THR A 179 -4.04 -7.53 11.01
CA THR A 179 -2.93 -8.27 11.63
C THR A 179 -3.18 -8.55 13.12
N ILE A 180 -4.14 -7.82 13.74
CA ILE A 180 -4.49 -7.90 15.16
C ILE A 180 -3.40 -7.33 16.08
N GLU A 181 -2.16 -7.27 15.60
CA GLU A 181 -0.99 -6.74 16.29
C GLU A 181 -0.59 -5.37 15.72
N ASP A 182 0.13 -4.58 16.50
CA ASP A 182 0.72 -3.29 16.05
C ASP A 182 1.99 -3.53 15.21
N ASN A 183 1.87 -4.48 14.27
CA ASN A 183 2.94 -4.87 13.37
C ASN A 183 2.36 -5.24 12.00
N TYR A 184 2.86 -4.61 10.94
CA TYR A 184 2.46 -4.89 9.57
C TYR A 184 3.31 -5.99 8.90
N HIS A 185 4.50 -6.27 9.43
CA HIS A 185 5.43 -7.26 8.90
C HIS A 185 5.06 -8.71 9.27
N LEU A 186 3.79 -9.07 9.08
CA LEU A 186 3.23 -10.39 9.35
C LEU A 186 2.72 -11.04 8.05
N PRO A 187 3.60 -11.64 7.22
CA PRO A 187 3.22 -12.17 5.91
C PRO A 187 2.18 -13.29 5.98
N ASP A 188 2.06 -14.00 7.10
CA ASP A 188 0.99 -14.99 7.31
C ASP A 188 -0.41 -14.34 7.37
N MET A 189 -0.47 -13.03 7.63
CA MET A 189 -1.70 -12.24 7.66
C MET A 189 -1.96 -11.49 6.35
N PHE A 190 -1.14 -11.68 5.32
CA PHE A 190 -1.39 -11.05 4.02
C PHE A 190 -2.62 -11.66 3.34
N ALA A 191 -3.43 -10.81 2.75
CA ALA A 191 -4.57 -11.18 1.92
C ALA A 191 -4.12 -11.85 0.61
N VAL A 192 -5.05 -12.46 -0.10
CA VAL A 192 -4.83 -12.99 -1.45
C VAL A 192 -5.08 -11.91 -2.48
N LEU A 193 -4.13 -11.67 -3.38
CA LEU A 193 -4.27 -10.88 -4.61
C LEU A 193 -4.41 -11.86 -5.76
N LYS A 194 -5.56 -11.86 -6.42
CA LYS A 194 -5.85 -12.75 -7.54
C LYS A 194 -5.94 -11.95 -8.83
N PHE A 195 -5.12 -12.28 -9.81
CA PHE A 195 -5.16 -11.66 -11.12
C PHE A 195 -6.36 -12.19 -11.91
N ALA A 196 -7.23 -11.28 -12.38
CA ALA A 196 -8.32 -11.62 -13.28
C ALA A 196 -7.81 -11.61 -14.73
N ASP A 197 -8.28 -12.58 -15.50
CA ASP A 197 -8.03 -12.66 -16.96
C ASP A 197 -8.67 -11.48 -17.71
#